data_31cc47db23deb069003ff59cd4bc2d9b
#
_entry.id   31cc47db23deb069003ff59cd4bc2d9b
#
_cell.length_a   1.000
_cell.length_b   1.000
_cell.length_c   1.000
_cell.angle_alpha   90.00
_cell.angle_beta   90.00
_cell.angle_gamma   90.00
#
_symmetry.space_group_name_H-M   'P 1'
#
loop_
_entity.id
_entity.type
_entity.pdbx_description
1 polymer ?
#
loop_
_entity_poly.entity_id
_entity_poly.type
_entity_poly.pdbx_seq_one_letter_code
_entity_poly.pdbx_strand_id
1 'polypeptide(L)'
;MENKQIHAGNQSYDENFYRAQKDGSLKSATEILPIVSKYVHPHSVIDIGCGVGGWLACWQKNFGAEIYGLDGDYVDRSQLFIDEKNFYPANLEERIKSSQRLDLAMTLEVAEHLSPARADSFIEDLTNLSDIILFSAAIPAQGGTNHVNEQWQSYWAEKFLRLGYVGIDCIRPEIWENNNVEICYRQNIFLYAKSKELYRYPELQKFYLKHLDAAIFDAVHPQLWIGRLLQLQNLFNQMQATSASDNRGGV
;
A
#
# COMPACT_ATOMS: atom_id res chain seq x y z
N MET A 1 -41.33 24.55 -12.38
CA MET A 1 -40.68 24.09 -11.13
C MET A 1 -39.55 23.16 -11.60
N GLU A 2 -38.38 23.75 -11.74
CA GLU A 2 -37.18 23.00 -12.21
C GLU A 2 -36.51 22.28 -11.05
N ASN A 3 -36.38 20.96 -11.20
CA ASN A 3 -35.62 20.11 -10.28
C ASN A 3 -34.12 20.37 -10.49
N LYS A 4 -33.48 21.09 -9.58
CA LYS A 4 -32.02 21.11 -9.49
C LYS A 4 -31.54 19.79 -8.85
N GLN A 5 -31.04 18.91 -9.68
CA GLN A 5 -30.18 17.78 -9.22
C GLN A 5 -28.88 18.37 -8.69
N ILE A 6 -28.64 18.14 -7.40
CA ILE A 6 -27.36 18.43 -6.75
C ILE A 6 -26.42 17.31 -7.17
N HIS A 7 -25.55 17.57 -8.13
CA HIS A 7 -24.40 16.71 -8.40
C HIS A 7 -23.43 16.86 -7.23
N ALA A 8 -23.27 15.79 -6.46
CA ALA A 8 -22.16 15.64 -5.53
C ALA A 8 -20.86 15.76 -6.34
N GLY A 9 -20.05 16.78 -6.00
CA GLY A 9 -18.83 17.09 -6.71
C GLY A 9 -17.84 15.92 -6.66
N ASN A 10 -17.50 15.42 -7.82
CA ASN A 10 -16.26 14.69 -8.04
C ASN A 10 -15.13 15.66 -7.66
N GLN A 11 -14.51 15.48 -6.49
CA GLN A 11 -13.22 16.08 -6.22
C GLN A 11 -12.24 15.40 -7.20
N SER A 12 -12.01 16.07 -8.32
CA SER A 12 -10.91 15.70 -9.22
C SER A 12 -9.63 15.73 -8.38
N TYR A 13 -8.92 14.62 -8.33
CA TYR A 13 -7.56 14.59 -7.83
C TYR A 13 -6.78 15.66 -8.60
N ASP A 14 -6.25 16.68 -7.88
CA ASP A 14 -5.46 17.76 -8.48
C ASP A 14 -4.19 17.15 -9.10
N GLU A 15 -3.77 17.64 -10.27
CA GLU A 15 -2.51 17.23 -10.94
C GLU A 15 -1.30 17.32 -10.01
N ASN A 16 -1.29 18.27 -9.08
CA ASN A 16 -0.25 18.42 -8.06
C ASN A 16 -0.23 17.27 -7.05
N PHE A 17 -1.41 16.74 -6.68
CA PHE A 17 -1.51 15.56 -5.81
C PHE A 17 -0.93 14.32 -6.51
N TYR A 18 -1.30 14.09 -7.76
CA TYR A 18 -0.75 12.98 -8.55
C TYR A 18 0.76 13.09 -8.77
N ARG A 19 1.27 14.31 -9.00
CA ARG A 19 2.71 14.54 -9.16
C ARG A 19 3.46 14.26 -7.86
N ALA A 20 2.98 14.77 -6.72
CA ALA A 20 3.60 14.55 -5.42
C ALA A 20 3.58 13.06 -5.03
N GLN A 21 2.46 12.36 -5.26
CA GLN A 21 2.33 10.92 -5.01
C GLN A 21 3.26 10.10 -5.90
N LYS A 22 3.40 10.47 -7.19
CA LYS A 22 4.34 9.83 -8.12
C LYS A 22 5.78 9.95 -7.67
N ASP A 23 6.19 11.17 -7.32
CA ASP A 23 7.56 11.46 -6.87
C ASP A 23 7.86 10.74 -5.55
N GLY A 24 6.90 10.70 -4.61
CA GLY A 24 7.01 10.00 -3.34
C GLY A 24 7.12 8.48 -3.48
N SER A 25 6.25 7.86 -4.29
CA SER A 25 6.27 6.42 -4.57
C SER A 25 7.58 5.99 -5.24
N LEU A 26 8.02 6.71 -6.28
CA LEU A 26 9.24 6.40 -7.00
C LEU A 26 10.48 6.52 -6.09
N LYS A 27 10.52 7.58 -5.27
CA LYS A 27 11.59 7.80 -4.29
C LYS A 27 11.62 6.69 -3.24
N SER A 28 10.45 6.34 -2.70
CA SER A 28 10.30 5.24 -1.76
C SER A 28 10.74 3.89 -2.34
N ALA A 29 10.36 3.60 -3.59
CA ALA A 29 10.78 2.40 -4.29
C ALA A 29 12.31 2.32 -4.43
N THR A 30 12.97 3.45 -4.75
CA THR A 30 14.43 3.51 -4.88
C THR A 30 15.15 3.16 -3.57
N GLU A 31 14.59 3.53 -2.42
CA GLU A 31 15.14 3.24 -1.09
C GLU A 31 14.81 1.81 -0.61
N ILE A 32 13.60 1.35 -0.88
CA ILE A 32 13.09 0.08 -0.33
C ILE A 32 13.54 -1.13 -1.14
N LEU A 33 13.51 -1.07 -2.47
CA LEU A 33 13.78 -2.24 -3.30
C LEU A 33 15.20 -2.82 -3.14
N PRO A 34 16.26 -2.03 -2.90
CA PRO A 34 17.56 -2.58 -2.51
C PRO A 34 17.54 -3.39 -1.21
N ILE A 35 16.67 -3.03 -0.26
CA ILE A 35 16.50 -3.80 1.00
C ILE A 35 15.78 -5.10 0.70
N VAL A 36 14.67 -5.06 -0.06
CA VAL A 36 13.94 -6.25 -0.49
C VAL A 36 14.86 -7.21 -1.23
N SER A 37 15.72 -6.69 -2.11
CA SER A 37 16.66 -7.50 -2.89
C SER A 37 17.76 -8.18 -2.09
N LYS A 38 17.98 -7.83 -0.81
CA LYS A 38 18.85 -8.62 0.11
C LYS A 38 18.25 -9.98 0.43
N TYR A 39 16.93 -10.10 0.35
CA TYR A 39 16.17 -11.27 0.77
C TYR A 39 15.61 -12.08 -0.39
N VAL A 40 15.17 -11.38 -1.46
CA VAL A 40 14.52 -12.01 -2.62
C VAL A 40 15.04 -11.38 -3.91
N HIS A 41 15.27 -12.22 -4.94
CA HIS A 41 15.78 -11.78 -6.25
C HIS A 41 14.77 -12.20 -7.33
N PRO A 42 13.64 -11.50 -7.45
CA PRO A 42 12.60 -11.89 -8.39
C PRO A 42 13.03 -11.60 -9.84
N HIS A 43 12.82 -12.58 -10.74
CA HIS A 43 12.92 -12.40 -12.18
C HIS A 43 11.61 -11.88 -12.77
N SER A 44 10.49 -12.08 -12.07
CA SER A 44 9.17 -11.64 -12.48
C SER A 44 8.41 -11.02 -11.30
N VAL A 45 7.81 -9.85 -11.53
CA VAL A 45 7.10 -9.05 -10.52
C VAL A 45 5.75 -8.61 -11.03
N ILE A 46 4.69 -8.84 -10.25
CA ILE A 46 3.38 -8.26 -10.48
C ILE A 46 3.04 -7.27 -9.37
N ASP A 47 2.51 -6.11 -9.75
CA ASP A 47 2.03 -5.07 -8.84
C ASP A 47 0.52 -4.88 -9.00
N ILE A 48 -0.21 -5.17 -7.94
CA ILE A 48 -1.67 -5.07 -7.88
C ILE A 48 -2.05 -3.75 -7.23
N GLY A 49 -2.66 -2.85 -8.03
CA GLY A 49 -2.84 -1.45 -7.67
C GLY A 49 -1.60 -0.64 -8.00
N CYS A 50 -1.02 -0.88 -9.19
CA CYS A 50 0.28 -0.34 -9.58
C CYS A 50 0.28 1.17 -9.85
N GLY A 51 -0.89 1.83 -9.93
CA GLY A 51 -1.00 3.21 -10.35
C GLY A 51 -0.33 3.41 -11.71
N VAL A 52 0.56 4.38 -11.80
CA VAL A 52 1.34 4.66 -13.02
C VAL A 52 2.61 3.81 -13.15
N GLY A 53 2.79 2.79 -12.31
CA GLY A 53 3.87 1.80 -12.43
C GLY A 53 5.24 2.25 -11.92
N GLY A 54 5.32 3.20 -10.99
CA GLY A 54 6.59 3.70 -10.46
C GLY A 54 7.46 2.63 -9.81
N TRP A 55 6.88 1.75 -8.99
CA TRP A 55 7.56 0.62 -8.36
C TRP A 55 8.05 -0.40 -9.38
N LEU A 56 7.21 -0.72 -10.37
CA LEU A 56 7.57 -1.64 -11.46
C LEU A 56 8.71 -1.11 -12.32
N ALA A 57 8.70 0.20 -12.62
CA ALA A 57 9.80 0.83 -13.36
C ALA A 57 11.13 0.70 -12.62
N CYS A 58 11.13 0.81 -11.28
CA CYS A 58 12.32 0.57 -10.47
C CYS A 58 12.76 -0.90 -10.53
N TRP A 59 11.87 -1.87 -10.42
CA TRP A 59 12.19 -3.29 -10.56
C TRP A 59 12.81 -3.60 -11.93
N GLN A 60 12.18 -3.11 -13.00
CA GLN A 60 12.68 -3.34 -14.36
C GLN A 60 14.05 -2.71 -14.58
N LYS A 61 14.20 -1.43 -14.23
CA LYS A 61 15.42 -0.66 -14.51
C LYS A 61 16.62 -1.11 -13.68
N ASN A 62 16.42 -1.36 -12.38
CA ASN A 62 17.52 -1.57 -11.44
C ASN A 62 17.84 -3.05 -11.23
N PHE A 63 16.87 -3.94 -11.45
CA PHE A 63 17.00 -5.37 -11.17
C PHE A 63 16.72 -6.25 -12.39
N GLY A 64 16.31 -5.69 -13.53
CA GLY A 64 16.08 -6.42 -14.77
C GLY A 64 14.87 -7.36 -14.72
N ALA A 65 13.94 -7.14 -13.79
CA ALA A 65 12.76 -7.99 -13.64
C ALA A 65 11.78 -7.82 -14.80
N GLU A 66 11.12 -8.90 -15.20
CA GLU A 66 9.91 -8.87 -16.01
C GLU A 66 8.76 -8.35 -15.16
N ILE A 67 7.96 -7.41 -15.68
CA ILE A 67 7.00 -6.67 -14.88
C ILE A 67 5.59 -6.75 -15.43
N TYR A 68 4.61 -6.78 -14.51
CA TYR A 68 3.19 -6.81 -14.79
C TYR A 68 2.47 -5.86 -13.83
N GLY A 69 1.73 -4.88 -14.35
CA GLY A 69 0.97 -3.93 -13.55
C GLY A 69 -0.53 -4.12 -13.72
N LEU A 70 -1.27 -4.25 -12.63
CA LEU A 70 -2.74 -4.26 -12.63
C LEU A 70 -3.26 -3.05 -11.87
N ASP A 71 -4.18 -2.30 -12.48
CA ASP A 71 -4.92 -1.22 -11.83
C ASP A 71 -6.20 -0.91 -12.60
N GLY A 72 -7.05 -0.02 -12.05
CA GLY A 72 -8.29 0.39 -12.70
C GLY A 72 -8.08 1.08 -14.05
N ASP A 73 -9.08 1.01 -14.91
CA ASP A 73 -9.06 1.64 -16.23
C ASP A 73 -9.03 3.19 -16.18
N TYR A 74 -9.20 3.75 -14.98
CA TYR A 74 -9.09 5.19 -14.69
C TYR A 74 -7.65 5.71 -14.73
N VAL A 75 -6.63 4.85 -14.71
CA VAL A 75 -5.22 5.25 -14.76
C VAL A 75 -4.90 5.84 -16.12
N ASP A 76 -4.39 7.08 -16.13
CA ASP A 76 -3.97 7.77 -17.35
C ASP A 76 -2.73 7.11 -17.97
N ARG A 77 -2.92 6.42 -19.08
CA ARG A 77 -1.88 5.69 -19.80
C ARG A 77 -0.72 6.57 -20.27
N SER A 78 -0.98 7.85 -20.54
CA SER A 78 0.05 8.80 -20.98
C SER A 78 1.08 9.12 -19.88
N GLN A 79 0.76 8.77 -18.64
CA GLN A 79 1.59 9.05 -17.46
C GLN A 79 2.31 7.81 -16.91
N LEU A 80 2.22 6.67 -17.58
CA LEU A 80 2.88 5.44 -17.16
C LEU A 80 4.41 5.59 -17.17
N PHE A 81 5.05 5.09 -16.11
CA PHE A 81 6.50 4.91 -16.04
C PHE A 81 6.98 3.60 -16.69
N ILE A 82 6.05 2.71 -17.03
CA ILE A 82 6.27 1.43 -17.68
C ILE A 82 5.67 1.43 -19.09
N ASP A 83 6.12 0.50 -19.94
CA ASP A 83 5.51 0.29 -21.25
C ASP A 83 4.04 -0.13 -21.07
N GLU A 84 3.12 0.47 -21.84
CA GLU A 84 1.67 0.19 -21.77
C GLU A 84 1.33 -1.29 -21.94
N LYS A 85 2.14 -2.05 -22.70
CA LYS A 85 1.96 -3.50 -22.83
C LYS A 85 2.11 -4.28 -21.53
N ASN A 86 2.73 -3.69 -20.51
CA ASN A 86 2.90 -4.27 -19.17
C ASN A 86 1.81 -3.81 -18.18
N PHE A 87 0.85 -3.00 -18.64
CA PHE A 87 -0.28 -2.54 -17.86
C PHE A 87 -1.56 -3.25 -18.26
N TYR A 88 -2.25 -3.83 -17.29
CA TYR A 88 -3.48 -4.59 -17.49
C TYR A 88 -4.61 -3.96 -16.67
N PRO A 89 -5.66 -3.41 -17.32
CA PRO A 89 -6.79 -2.83 -16.59
C PRO A 89 -7.56 -3.92 -15.84
N ALA A 90 -7.85 -3.68 -14.57
CA ALA A 90 -8.57 -4.62 -13.72
C ALA A 90 -9.42 -3.89 -12.68
N ASN A 91 -10.61 -4.42 -12.39
CA ASN A 91 -11.38 -4.03 -11.23
C ASN A 91 -10.92 -4.85 -10.03
N LEU A 92 -10.21 -4.24 -9.08
CA LEU A 92 -9.63 -4.94 -7.93
C LEU A 92 -10.68 -5.38 -6.89
N GLU A 93 -11.92 -4.89 -6.97
CA GLU A 93 -13.06 -5.43 -6.22
C GLU A 93 -13.49 -6.83 -6.72
N GLU A 94 -13.06 -7.22 -7.91
CA GLU A 94 -13.32 -8.54 -8.48
C GLU A 94 -12.12 -9.48 -8.25
N ARG A 95 -12.36 -10.79 -8.42
CA ARG A 95 -11.32 -11.82 -8.32
C ARG A 95 -10.29 -11.67 -9.43
N ILE A 96 -9.01 -11.63 -9.05
CA ILE A 96 -7.89 -11.62 -9.98
C ILE A 96 -7.64 -13.04 -10.45
N LYS A 97 -7.82 -13.27 -11.75
CA LYS A 97 -7.60 -14.57 -12.38
C LYS A 97 -6.25 -14.56 -13.10
N SER A 98 -5.35 -15.42 -12.66
CA SER A 98 -4.09 -15.68 -13.35
C SER A 98 -3.82 -17.19 -13.38
N SER A 99 -3.35 -17.68 -14.52
CA SER A 99 -2.84 -19.04 -14.64
C SER A 99 -1.33 -19.13 -14.36
N GLN A 100 -0.67 -17.97 -14.24
CA GLN A 100 0.78 -17.86 -14.05
C GLN A 100 1.09 -17.44 -12.62
N ARG A 101 2.06 -18.11 -12.01
CA ARG A 101 2.69 -17.67 -10.76
C ARG A 101 3.97 -16.90 -11.09
N LEU A 102 4.23 -15.88 -10.32
CA LEU A 102 5.37 -14.98 -10.47
C LEU A 102 6.28 -15.07 -9.24
N ASP A 103 7.51 -14.57 -9.34
CA ASP A 103 8.47 -14.66 -8.24
C ASP A 103 8.09 -13.74 -7.08
N LEU A 104 7.50 -12.58 -7.38
CA LEU A 104 7.03 -11.60 -6.39
C LEU A 104 5.68 -11.03 -6.80
N ALA A 105 4.71 -11.00 -5.89
CA ALA A 105 3.53 -10.16 -5.99
C ALA A 105 3.68 -8.97 -5.04
N MET A 106 3.26 -7.79 -5.50
CA MET A 106 3.23 -6.57 -4.70
C MET A 106 1.82 -6.01 -4.65
N THR A 107 1.49 -5.35 -3.55
CA THR A 107 0.34 -4.45 -3.42
C THR A 107 0.61 -3.49 -2.26
N LEU A 108 0.68 -2.21 -2.56
CA LEU A 108 1.20 -1.22 -1.63
C LEU A 108 0.21 -0.05 -1.51
N GLU A 109 -0.39 0.09 -0.29
CA GLU A 109 -1.42 1.09 0.01
C GLU A 109 -2.63 0.97 -0.96
N VAL A 110 -3.19 -0.23 -1.04
CA VAL A 110 -4.32 -0.58 -1.94
C VAL A 110 -5.47 -1.24 -1.17
N ALA A 111 -5.18 -2.17 -0.26
CA ALA A 111 -6.20 -2.99 0.39
C ALA A 111 -7.18 -2.18 1.25
N GLU A 112 -6.78 -1.00 1.72
CA GLU A 112 -7.64 -0.04 2.44
C GLU A 112 -8.70 0.63 1.56
N HIS A 113 -8.51 0.62 0.25
CA HIS A 113 -9.48 1.15 -0.73
C HIS A 113 -10.52 0.12 -1.15
N LEU A 114 -10.25 -1.17 -0.87
CA LEU A 114 -11.17 -2.25 -1.21
C LEU A 114 -12.21 -2.46 -0.11
N SER A 115 -13.40 -2.91 -0.49
CA SER A 115 -14.45 -3.21 0.48
C SER A 115 -14.01 -4.24 1.51
N PRO A 116 -14.46 -4.18 2.78
CA PRO A 116 -14.12 -5.19 3.78
C PRO A 116 -14.50 -6.61 3.36
N ALA A 117 -15.55 -6.78 2.55
CA ALA A 117 -15.97 -8.07 2.01
C ALA A 117 -14.94 -8.68 1.04
N ARG A 118 -14.13 -7.83 0.40
CA ARG A 118 -13.09 -8.26 -0.54
C ARG A 118 -11.81 -8.76 0.16
N ALA A 119 -11.60 -8.42 1.42
CA ALA A 119 -10.33 -8.63 2.12
C ALA A 119 -9.81 -10.08 2.06
N ASP A 120 -10.63 -11.09 2.41
CA ASP A 120 -10.18 -12.49 2.38
C ASP A 120 -9.85 -12.94 0.96
N SER A 121 -10.73 -12.68 0.02
CA SER A 121 -10.53 -13.08 -1.37
C SER A 121 -9.39 -12.33 -2.06
N PHE A 122 -9.07 -11.10 -1.63
CA PHE A 122 -7.92 -10.35 -2.13
C PHE A 122 -6.60 -11.00 -1.69
N ILE A 123 -6.48 -11.39 -0.43
CA ILE A 123 -5.31 -12.11 0.07
C ILE A 123 -5.18 -13.49 -0.61
N GLU A 124 -6.28 -14.20 -0.85
CA GLU A 124 -6.26 -15.44 -1.65
C GLU A 124 -5.70 -15.20 -3.06
N ASP A 125 -6.13 -14.12 -3.74
CA ASP A 125 -5.64 -13.80 -5.07
C ASP A 125 -4.12 -13.54 -5.05
N LEU A 126 -3.62 -12.75 -4.10
CA LEU A 126 -2.18 -12.50 -3.93
C LEU A 126 -1.39 -13.78 -3.71
N THR A 127 -1.88 -14.67 -2.83
CA THR A 127 -1.22 -15.95 -2.52
C THR A 127 -1.26 -16.96 -3.65
N ASN A 128 -2.22 -16.83 -4.57
CA ASN A 128 -2.27 -17.58 -5.82
C ASN A 128 -1.26 -17.07 -6.85
N LEU A 129 -0.88 -15.79 -6.80
CA LEU A 129 0.07 -15.17 -7.72
C LEU A 129 1.52 -15.45 -7.37
N SER A 130 1.90 -15.51 -6.09
CA SER A 130 3.29 -15.69 -5.68
C SER A 130 3.44 -16.38 -4.32
N ASP A 131 4.61 -16.97 -4.08
CA ASP A 131 5.01 -17.47 -2.75
C ASP A 131 5.65 -16.36 -1.88
N ILE A 132 6.01 -15.21 -2.49
CA ILE A 132 6.52 -14.02 -1.81
C ILE A 132 5.65 -12.83 -2.15
N ILE A 133 5.21 -12.09 -1.13
CA ILE A 133 4.33 -10.94 -1.31
C ILE A 133 4.90 -9.74 -0.56
N LEU A 134 5.10 -8.62 -1.25
CA LEU A 134 5.40 -7.32 -0.65
C LEU A 134 4.07 -6.58 -0.47
N PHE A 135 3.71 -6.31 0.78
CA PHE A 135 2.38 -5.80 1.14
C PHE A 135 2.47 -4.60 2.06
N SER A 136 1.64 -3.59 1.81
CA SER A 136 1.30 -2.56 2.78
C SER A 136 -0.16 -2.15 2.66
N ALA A 137 -0.76 -1.74 3.77
CA ALA A 137 -2.10 -1.17 3.80
C ALA A 137 -2.26 -0.24 5.00
N ALA A 138 -3.08 0.80 4.85
CA ALA A 138 -3.30 1.82 5.86
C ALA A 138 -3.89 1.25 7.16
N ILE A 139 -3.31 1.70 8.29
CA ILE A 139 -3.83 1.39 9.63
C ILE A 139 -5.02 2.29 10.00
N PRO A 140 -5.85 1.90 11.00
CA PRO A 140 -6.95 2.73 11.47
C PRO A 140 -6.52 4.15 11.84
N ALA A 141 -7.26 5.14 11.35
CA ALA A 141 -7.00 6.56 11.48
C ALA A 141 -5.74 7.08 10.76
N GLN A 142 -5.13 6.30 9.87
CA GLN A 142 -4.10 6.82 8.96
C GLN A 142 -4.69 7.88 8.04
N GLY A 143 -5.92 7.68 7.60
CA GLY A 143 -6.64 8.56 6.67
C GLY A 143 -6.01 8.59 5.30
N GLY A 144 -6.78 9.05 4.39
CA GLY A 144 -6.49 9.11 2.97
C GLY A 144 -7.78 9.30 2.21
N THR A 145 -7.69 9.44 0.90
CA THR A 145 -8.86 9.60 0.05
C THR A 145 -9.48 8.22 -0.22
N ASN A 146 -10.79 8.08 0.05
CA ASN A 146 -11.55 6.85 -0.20
C ASN A 146 -11.04 5.60 0.56
N HIS A 147 -10.44 5.77 1.74
CA HIS A 147 -10.17 4.63 2.62
C HIS A 147 -11.49 4.12 3.21
N VAL A 148 -11.83 2.88 2.93
CA VAL A 148 -13.06 2.22 3.40
C VAL A 148 -12.77 1.01 4.29
N ASN A 149 -11.50 0.57 4.37
CA ASN A 149 -11.08 -0.63 5.07
C ASN A 149 -9.68 -0.49 5.70
N GLU A 150 -9.49 0.56 6.49
CA GLU A 150 -8.26 0.71 7.30
C GLU A 150 -8.23 -0.36 8.38
N GLN A 151 -7.16 -1.18 8.41
CA GLN A 151 -7.02 -2.31 9.32
C GLN A 151 -5.63 -2.37 9.94
N TRP A 152 -5.52 -2.91 11.16
CA TRP A 152 -4.23 -3.16 11.79
C TRP A 152 -3.40 -4.15 10.97
N GLN A 153 -2.08 -4.06 11.05
CA GLN A 153 -1.19 -4.97 10.34
C GLN A 153 -1.42 -6.43 10.75
N SER A 154 -1.77 -6.68 12.03
CA SER A 154 -2.13 -8.01 12.55
C SER A 154 -3.36 -8.62 11.85
N TYR A 155 -4.34 -7.80 11.46
CA TYR A 155 -5.52 -8.28 10.71
C TYR A 155 -5.12 -8.91 9.36
N TRP A 156 -4.23 -8.25 8.63
CA TRP A 156 -3.72 -8.78 7.36
C TRP A 156 -2.83 -9.99 7.59
N ALA A 157 -1.95 -9.93 8.61
CA ALA A 157 -1.05 -11.03 8.97
C ALA A 157 -1.82 -12.31 9.32
N GLU A 158 -2.97 -12.20 10.02
CA GLU A 158 -3.82 -13.35 10.32
C GLU A 158 -4.41 -13.98 9.05
N LYS A 159 -4.86 -13.18 8.09
CA LYS A 159 -5.37 -13.69 6.81
C LYS A 159 -4.31 -14.43 6.00
N PHE A 160 -3.11 -13.85 5.92
CA PHE A 160 -1.96 -14.50 5.30
C PHE A 160 -1.58 -15.81 6.01
N LEU A 161 -1.59 -15.81 7.35
CA LEU A 161 -1.26 -16.99 8.15
C LEU A 161 -2.23 -18.15 7.88
N ARG A 162 -3.53 -17.89 7.76
CA ARG A 162 -4.54 -18.91 7.41
C ARG A 162 -4.26 -19.59 6.07
N LEU A 163 -3.56 -18.91 5.15
CA LEU A 163 -3.15 -19.44 3.84
C LEU A 163 -1.72 -20.00 3.84
N GLY A 164 -1.09 -20.12 5.04
CA GLY A 164 0.24 -20.68 5.21
C GLY A 164 1.39 -19.74 4.91
N TYR A 165 1.14 -18.43 4.93
CA TYR A 165 2.16 -17.40 4.80
C TYR A 165 2.51 -16.80 6.16
N VAL A 166 3.77 -16.44 6.35
CA VAL A 166 4.27 -15.75 7.55
C VAL A 166 4.70 -14.34 7.19
N GLY A 167 4.33 -13.38 8.02
CA GLY A 167 4.76 -11.99 7.89
C GLY A 167 6.16 -11.80 8.47
N ILE A 168 7.01 -11.06 7.75
CA ILE A 168 8.41 -10.85 8.09
C ILE A 168 8.72 -9.36 8.03
N ASP A 169 8.99 -8.75 9.19
CA ASP A 169 9.27 -7.32 9.34
C ASP A 169 10.77 -7.03 9.13
N CYS A 170 11.27 -7.35 7.96
CA CYS A 170 12.68 -7.14 7.62
C CYS A 170 12.97 -5.81 6.92
N ILE A 171 11.94 -5.02 6.62
CA ILE A 171 12.07 -3.78 5.86
C ILE A 171 11.90 -2.56 6.78
N ARG A 172 10.80 -2.49 7.57
CA ARG A 172 10.49 -1.33 8.41
C ARG A 172 11.66 -0.88 9.31
N PRO A 173 12.38 -1.78 10.00
CA PRO A 173 13.51 -1.35 10.85
C PRO A 173 14.61 -0.61 10.10
N GLU A 174 14.82 -0.91 8.81
CA GLU A 174 15.86 -0.25 7.99
C GLU A 174 15.41 1.11 7.44
N ILE A 175 14.11 1.35 7.32
CA ILE A 175 13.54 2.58 6.73
C ILE A 175 12.82 3.47 7.73
N TRP A 176 12.70 3.07 9.01
CA TRP A 176 11.87 3.73 10.01
C TRP A 176 12.15 5.23 10.11
N GLU A 177 13.41 5.62 10.11
CA GLU A 177 13.86 7.01 10.19
C GLU A 177 14.24 7.62 8.82
N ASN A 178 14.02 6.88 7.71
CA ASN A 178 14.41 7.36 6.39
C ASN A 178 13.37 8.31 5.80
N ASN A 179 13.65 9.62 5.86
CA ASN A 179 12.76 10.65 5.33
C ASN A 179 12.66 10.70 3.79
N ASN A 180 13.42 9.87 3.07
CA ASN A 180 13.26 9.67 1.64
C ASN A 180 12.13 8.68 1.31
N VAL A 181 11.61 7.98 2.31
CA VAL A 181 10.50 7.02 2.19
C VAL A 181 9.23 7.66 2.73
N GLU A 182 8.13 7.55 1.98
CA GLU A 182 6.82 7.99 2.43
C GLU A 182 6.42 7.32 3.74
N ILE A 183 5.75 8.08 4.61
CA ILE A 183 5.41 7.63 5.97
C ILE A 183 4.53 6.37 5.98
N CYS A 184 3.64 6.20 5.01
CA CYS A 184 2.78 5.03 4.89
C CYS A 184 3.60 3.75 4.70
N TYR A 185 4.62 3.75 3.85
CA TYR A 185 5.50 2.57 3.68
C TYR A 185 6.37 2.31 4.91
N ARG A 186 6.92 3.36 5.55
CA ARG A 186 7.67 3.21 6.79
C ARG A 186 6.84 2.57 7.90
N GLN A 187 5.53 2.86 7.88
CA GLN A 187 4.56 2.37 8.84
C GLN A 187 4.09 0.95 8.54
N ASN A 188 3.81 0.61 7.27
CA ASN A 188 2.91 -0.49 6.92
C ASN A 188 3.55 -1.64 6.15
N ILE A 189 4.78 -1.49 5.64
CA ILE A 189 5.34 -2.44 4.68
C ILE A 189 5.91 -3.70 5.32
N PHE A 190 5.52 -4.87 4.77
CA PHE A 190 6.00 -6.19 5.19
C PHE A 190 6.29 -7.07 3.99
N LEU A 191 7.19 -8.05 4.17
CA LEU A 191 7.25 -9.23 3.33
C LEU A 191 6.43 -10.35 3.95
N TYR A 192 5.57 -10.96 3.13
CA TYR A 192 4.90 -12.22 3.45
C TYR A 192 5.49 -13.33 2.60
N ALA A 193 5.83 -14.45 3.22
CA ALA A 193 6.41 -15.59 2.54
C ALA A 193 5.66 -16.86 2.89
N LYS A 194 5.44 -17.72 1.90
CA LYS A 194 4.85 -19.04 2.12
C LYS A 194 5.78 -19.87 2.99
N SER A 195 5.35 -20.22 4.19
CA SER A 195 6.21 -20.78 5.24
C SER A 195 6.96 -22.04 4.79
N LYS A 196 6.32 -22.94 4.03
CA LYS A 196 6.93 -24.16 3.51
C LYS A 196 7.95 -23.92 2.39
N GLU A 197 7.99 -22.73 1.79
CA GLU A 197 8.91 -22.36 0.71
C GLU A 197 10.07 -21.47 1.18
N LEU A 198 10.10 -21.07 2.47
CA LEU A 198 11.14 -20.19 3.03
C LEU A 198 12.57 -20.72 2.81
N TYR A 199 12.75 -22.04 2.74
CA TYR A 199 14.06 -22.65 2.48
C TYR A 199 14.68 -22.22 1.14
N ARG A 200 13.88 -21.73 0.19
CA ARG A 200 14.33 -21.19 -1.10
C ARG A 200 14.95 -19.80 -0.97
N TYR A 201 14.75 -19.14 0.17
CA TYR A 201 15.19 -17.78 0.48
C TYR A 201 16.00 -17.75 1.77
N PRO A 202 17.29 -18.21 1.73
CA PRO A 202 18.09 -18.46 2.95
C PRO A 202 18.24 -17.24 3.86
N GLU A 203 18.46 -16.04 3.30
CA GLU A 203 18.61 -14.82 4.11
C GLU A 203 17.27 -14.40 4.76
N LEU A 204 16.16 -14.55 4.04
CA LEU A 204 14.83 -14.29 4.59
C LEU A 204 14.48 -15.31 5.68
N GLN A 205 14.77 -16.59 5.47
CA GLN A 205 14.58 -17.64 6.46
C GLN A 205 15.41 -17.40 7.72
N LYS A 206 16.68 -17.04 7.55
CA LYS A 206 17.59 -16.72 8.66
C LYS A 206 17.08 -15.52 9.46
N PHE A 207 16.62 -14.47 8.79
CA PHE A 207 16.01 -13.31 9.45
C PHE A 207 14.77 -13.74 10.22
N TYR A 208 13.85 -14.46 9.59
CA TYR A 208 12.61 -14.93 10.22
C TYR A 208 12.88 -15.76 11.48
N LEU A 209 13.77 -16.77 11.40
CA LEU A 209 14.10 -17.63 12.54
C LEU A 209 14.76 -16.87 13.70
N LYS A 210 15.53 -15.83 13.39
CA LYS A 210 16.17 -14.98 14.42
C LYS A 210 15.16 -14.09 15.17
N HIS A 211 14.04 -13.73 14.55
CA HIS A 211 13.10 -12.75 15.06
C HIS A 211 11.70 -13.33 15.32
N LEU A 212 11.57 -14.66 15.48
CA LEU A 212 10.30 -15.34 15.73
C LEU A 212 9.51 -14.77 16.91
N ASP A 213 10.19 -14.37 17.98
CA ASP A 213 9.58 -13.86 19.20
C ASP A 213 9.47 -12.31 19.24
N ALA A 214 9.96 -11.63 18.19
CA ALA A 214 10.08 -10.17 18.18
C ALA A 214 9.12 -9.49 17.17
N ALA A 215 8.25 -10.23 16.51
CA ALA A 215 7.35 -9.67 15.50
C ALA A 215 6.24 -8.81 16.14
N ILE A 216 6.48 -7.50 16.27
CA ILE A 216 5.46 -6.52 16.61
C ILE A 216 4.84 -6.02 15.29
N PHE A 217 3.69 -6.59 14.93
CA PHE A 217 2.98 -6.14 13.71
C PHE A 217 2.40 -4.75 13.92
N ASP A 218 1.62 -4.55 14.98
CA ASP A 218 0.84 -3.34 15.22
C ASP A 218 1.70 -2.27 15.89
N ALA A 219 2.53 -1.60 15.11
CA ALA A 219 3.31 -0.45 15.53
C ALA A 219 2.82 0.82 14.84
N VAL A 220 2.78 1.94 15.55
CA VAL A 220 2.43 3.24 14.98
C VAL A 220 3.67 4.12 14.93
N HIS A 221 4.01 4.62 13.75
CA HIS A 221 5.13 5.53 13.57
C HIS A 221 4.87 6.87 14.29
N PRO A 222 5.80 7.39 15.11
CA PRO A 222 5.59 8.63 15.86
C PRO A 222 5.19 9.83 15.02
N GLN A 223 5.75 9.99 13.82
CA GLN A 223 5.40 11.08 12.91
C GLN A 223 3.96 10.99 12.42
N LEU A 224 3.46 9.78 12.11
CA LEU A 224 2.07 9.57 11.75
C LEU A 224 1.15 9.95 12.91
N TRP A 225 1.45 9.48 14.11
CA TRP A 225 0.69 9.78 15.32
C TRP A 225 0.61 11.28 15.61
N ILE A 226 1.77 11.95 15.62
CA ILE A 226 1.85 13.41 15.87
C ILE A 226 1.08 14.18 14.80
N GLY A 227 1.23 13.80 13.52
CA GLY A 227 0.49 14.43 12.42
C GLY A 227 -1.02 14.35 12.62
N ARG A 228 -1.53 13.21 13.09
CA ARG A 228 -2.96 13.03 13.40
C ARG A 228 -3.43 13.84 14.61
N LEU A 229 -2.63 13.90 15.68
CA LEU A 229 -2.95 14.73 16.83
C LEU A 229 -3.06 16.21 16.45
N LEU A 230 -2.13 16.72 15.65
CA LEU A 230 -2.15 18.10 15.18
C LEU A 230 -3.37 18.39 14.29
N GLN A 231 -3.73 17.45 13.41
CA GLN A 231 -4.92 17.57 12.57
C GLN A 231 -6.20 17.62 13.40
N LEU A 232 -6.35 16.75 14.40
CA LEU A 232 -7.49 16.75 15.31
C LEU A 232 -7.57 18.05 16.12
N GLN A 233 -6.44 18.56 16.61
CA GLN A 233 -6.36 19.82 17.32
C GLN A 233 -6.84 20.99 16.44
N ASN A 234 -6.42 21.03 15.18
CA ASN A 234 -6.84 22.06 14.23
C ASN A 234 -8.35 21.99 13.95
N LEU A 235 -8.91 20.80 13.74
CA LEU A 235 -10.34 20.60 13.56
C LEU A 235 -11.14 21.09 14.78
N PHE A 236 -10.69 20.74 15.99
CA PHE A 236 -11.32 21.18 17.22
C PHE A 236 -11.32 22.72 17.36
N ASN A 237 -10.20 23.36 17.06
CA ASN A 237 -10.08 24.81 17.09
C ASN A 237 -11.03 25.49 16.07
N GLN A 238 -11.17 24.92 14.87
CA GLN A 238 -12.10 25.40 13.84
C GLN A 238 -13.56 25.28 14.29
N MET A 239 -13.95 24.16 14.90
CA MET A 239 -15.30 23.95 15.43
C MET A 239 -15.65 24.99 16.53
N GLN A 240 -14.70 25.28 17.43
CA GLN A 240 -14.90 26.30 18.46
C GLN A 240 -15.04 27.69 17.86
N ALA A 241 -14.26 28.04 16.85
CA ALA A 241 -14.35 29.33 16.18
C ALA A 241 -15.70 29.54 15.48
N THR A 242 -16.22 28.47 14.83
CA THR A 242 -17.52 28.50 14.15
C THR A 242 -18.69 28.70 15.17
N SER A 243 -18.64 27.94 16.28
CA SER A 243 -19.68 28.07 17.32
C SER A 243 -19.66 29.43 18.04
N ALA A 244 -18.48 30.06 18.14
CA ALA A 244 -18.36 31.41 18.71
C ALA A 244 -18.85 32.50 17.76
N SER A 245 -18.81 32.29 16.44
CA SER A 245 -19.35 33.22 15.43
C SER A 245 -20.90 33.19 15.40
N ASP A 246 -21.49 31.99 15.49
CA ASP A 246 -22.93 31.79 15.47
C ASP A 246 -23.63 32.41 16.70
N ASN A 247 -22.96 32.41 17.86
CA ASN A 247 -23.46 33.04 19.09
C ASN A 247 -23.38 34.58 19.07
N ARG A 248 -22.67 35.19 18.12
CA ARG A 248 -22.58 36.67 18.00
C ARG A 248 -23.54 37.26 16.95
N GLY A 249 -24.19 36.42 16.16
CA GLY A 249 -25.14 36.82 15.12
C GLY A 249 -26.61 36.89 15.56
N GLY A 250 -26.91 36.63 16.83
CA GLY A 250 -28.24 36.56 17.41
C GLY A 250 -28.53 37.68 18.46
N VAL A 251 -28.31 38.95 18.09
CA VAL A 251 -28.79 40.12 18.87
C VAL A 251 -29.49 41.10 17.95
#